data_e2b78c2d12724b6912bd06dac5a30e8c
#
_entry.id   e2b78c2d12724b6912bd06dac5a30e8c
#
_cell.length_a   1.000
_cell.length_b   1.000
_cell.length_c   1.000
_cell.angle_alpha   90.00
_cell.angle_beta   90.00
_cell.angle_gamma   90.00
#
_symmetry.space_group_name_H-M   'P 1'
#
loop_
_entity.id
_entity.type
_entity.pdbx_description
1 polymer ?
#
loop_
_entity_poly.entity_id
_entity_poly.type
_entity_poly.pdbx_seq_one_letter_code
_entity_poly.pdbx_strand_id
1 'polypeptide(L)'
;GFLLAAPGAVMVSGRITDRQNGIIAAVGPLTNIAIAIVALPIYIFTAGLDWPISLLGELARFIIVINLILGGFNMIPVQPLDGSKVIMWSKPAYLGIIAAIFALAMVYWNSPVLG
;
A
#
# COMPACT_ATOMS: atom_id res chain seq x y z
N GLY A 1 7.21 7.85 13.38
CA GLY A 1 8.14 7.62 12.42
C GLY A 1 7.99 8.47 11.19
N PHE A 2 7.81 7.80 10.12
CA PHE A 2 7.71 8.47 8.84
C PHE A 2 6.61 9.53 8.81
N LEU A 3 5.43 9.21 9.31
CA LEU A 3 4.31 10.13 9.27
C LEU A 3 4.50 11.34 10.18
N LEU A 4 5.32 11.19 11.22
CA LEU A 4 5.60 12.29 12.13
C LEU A 4 6.80 13.11 11.67
N ALA A 5 7.79 12.46 11.09
CA ALA A 5 9.01 13.12 10.64
C ALA A 5 8.79 13.94 9.36
N ALA A 6 8.03 13.40 8.42
CA ALA A 6 7.84 14.05 7.14
C ALA A 6 7.19 15.43 7.24
N PRO A 7 6.10 15.61 8.00
CA PRO A 7 5.52 16.94 8.15
C PRO A 7 6.48 17.94 8.79
N GLY A 8 7.26 17.49 9.77
CA GLY A 8 8.25 18.36 10.39
C GLY A 8 9.33 18.78 9.42
N ALA A 9 9.84 17.85 8.63
CA ALA A 9 10.85 18.14 7.63
C ALA A 9 10.32 19.10 6.55
N VAL A 10 9.09 18.90 6.13
CA VAL A 10 8.46 19.79 5.16
C VAL A 10 8.33 21.21 5.69
N MET A 11 7.91 21.34 6.93
CA MET A 11 7.75 22.66 7.53
C MET A 11 9.09 23.37 7.73
N VAL A 12 10.13 22.63 8.08
CA VAL A 12 11.47 23.18 8.24
C VAL A 12 12.04 23.62 6.90
N SER A 13 11.83 22.85 5.86
CA SER A 13 12.35 23.18 4.53
C SER A 13 11.54 24.28 3.85
N GLY A 14 10.39 24.66 4.41
CA GLY A 14 9.58 25.75 3.90
C GLY A 14 8.51 25.30 2.93
N ARG A 15 8.44 25.96 1.79
CA ARG A 15 7.33 25.74 0.89
C ARG A 15 7.42 24.44 0.13
N ILE A 16 6.27 23.76 0.06
CA ILE A 16 6.11 22.58 -0.76
C ILE A 16 4.82 22.76 -1.53
N THR A 17 4.85 22.42 -2.82
CA THR A 17 3.66 22.49 -3.65
C THR A 17 2.75 21.29 -3.39
N ASP A 18 1.47 21.41 -3.76
CA ASP A 18 0.54 20.29 -3.68
C ASP A 18 1.05 19.10 -4.49
N ARG A 19 1.68 19.38 -5.63
CA ARG A 19 2.27 18.32 -6.44
C ARG A 19 3.38 17.58 -5.70
N GLN A 20 4.31 18.32 -5.11
CA GLN A 20 5.43 17.72 -4.37
C GLN A 20 4.91 16.95 -3.16
N ASN A 21 3.98 17.55 -2.44
CA ASN A 21 3.40 16.94 -1.25
C ASN A 21 2.65 15.65 -1.61
N GLY A 22 1.88 15.68 -2.72
CA GLY A 22 1.15 14.51 -3.18
C GLY A 22 2.05 13.40 -3.66
N ILE A 23 3.12 13.73 -4.39
CA ILE A 23 4.07 12.73 -4.86
C ILE A 23 4.77 12.05 -3.68
N ILE A 24 5.23 12.85 -2.72
CA ILE A 24 5.88 12.31 -1.52
C ILE A 24 4.91 11.41 -0.74
N ALA A 25 3.68 11.88 -0.58
CA ALA A 25 2.66 11.10 0.14
C ALA A 25 2.30 9.80 -0.57
N ALA A 26 2.33 9.78 -1.89
CA ALA A 26 1.99 8.58 -2.66
C ALA A 26 3.03 7.47 -2.52
N VAL A 27 4.26 7.80 -2.15
CA VAL A 27 5.34 6.81 -2.01
C VAL A 27 4.97 5.71 -1.01
N GLY A 28 4.34 6.06 0.12
CA GLY A 28 3.95 5.09 1.12
C GLY A 28 2.99 4.03 0.59
N PRO A 29 1.80 4.43 0.15
CA PRO A 29 0.84 3.48 -0.43
C PRO A 29 1.37 2.73 -1.64
N LEU A 30 2.15 3.38 -2.50
CA LEU A 30 2.74 2.71 -3.66
C LEU A 30 3.75 1.65 -3.24
N THR A 31 4.52 1.91 -2.18
CA THR A 31 5.44 0.92 -1.62
C THR A 31 4.66 -0.29 -1.10
N ASN A 32 3.56 -0.05 -0.38
CA ASN A 32 2.71 -1.12 0.11
C ASN A 32 2.15 -1.98 -1.04
N ILE A 33 1.73 -1.34 -2.12
CA ILE A 33 1.24 -2.04 -3.31
C ILE A 33 2.36 -2.88 -3.93
N ALA A 34 3.55 -2.32 -4.07
CA ALA A 34 4.69 -3.03 -4.65
C ALA A 34 5.05 -4.27 -3.84
N ILE A 35 5.09 -4.16 -2.53
CA ILE A 35 5.38 -5.28 -1.64
C ILE A 35 4.31 -6.37 -1.79
N ALA A 36 3.03 -5.97 -1.83
CA ALA A 36 1.93 -6.92 -2.02
C ALA A 36 2.03 -7.63 -3.37
N ILE A 37 2.39 -6.92 -4.42
CA ILE A 37 2.55 -7.50 -5.75
C ILE A 37 3.66 -8.56 -5.75
N VAL A 38 4.78 -8.29 -5.09
CA VAL A 38 5.88 -9.24 -4.99
C VAL A 38 5.49 -10.45 -4.14
N ALA A 39 4.76 -10.23 -3.05
CA ALA A 39 4.37 -11.32 -2.15
C ALA A 39 3.28 -12.21 -2.73
N LEU A 40 2.46 -11.69 -3.62
CA LEU A 40 1.31 -12.45 -4.15
C LEU A 40 1.72 -13.74 -4.88
N PRO A 41 2.66 -13.74 -5.82
CA PRO A 41 3.11 -14.99 -6.44
C PRO A 41 3.70 -15.97 -5.43
N ILE A 42 4.45 -15.48 -4.46
CA ILE A 42 5.02 -16.34 -3.43
C ILE A 42 3.91 -17.04 -2.67
N TYR A 43 2.86 -16.30 -2.29
CA TYR A 43 1.71 -16.87 -1.62
C TYR A 43 1.01 -17.93 -2.50
N ILE A 44 0.74 -17.60 -3.75
CA ILE A 44 0.00 -18.47 -4.66
C ILE A 44 0.75 -19.79 -4.90
N PHE A 45 2.08 -19.72 -5.06
CA PHE A 45 2.87 -20.89 -5.40
C PHE A 45 3.31 -21.73 -4.20
N THR A 46 3.21 -21.22 -2.98
CA THR A 46 3.72 -21.94 -1.81
C THR A 46 2.64 -22.30 -0.79
N ALA A 47 1.50 -21.65 -0.78
CA ALA A 47 0.51 -21.78 0.28
C ALA A 47 -0.21 -23.12 0.28
N GLY A 48 -0.18 -23.93 -0.68
CA GLY A 48 -0.80 -25.26 -0.67
C GLY A 48 0.18 -26.39 -0.45
N LEU A 49 1.46 -26.06 -0.28
CA LEU A 49 2.52 -27.06 -0.17
C LEU A 49 2.75 -27.49 1.27
N ASP A 50 3.50 -28.58 1.43
CA ASP A 50 3.79 -29.12 2.75
C ASP A 50 4.80 -28.25 3.50
N TRP A 51 4.70 -28.33 4.82
CA TRP A 51 5.69 -27.67 5.68
C TRP A 51 7.09 -28.25 5.37
N PRO A 52 8.18 -27.43 5.36
CA PRO A 52 8.21 -26.03 5.80
C PRO A 52 7.91 -24.99 4.69
N ILE A 53 7.69 -25.42 3.46
CA ILE A 53 7.45 -24.47 2.36
C ILE A 53 6.15 -23.70 2.56
N SER A 54 5.14 -24.33 3.16
CA SER A 54 3.88 -23.67 3.47
C SER A 54 4.07 -22.49 4.41
N LEU A 55 5.14 -22.45 5.20
CA LEU A 55 5.44 -21.32 6.07
C LEU A 55 5.70 -20.05 5.24
N LEU A 56 6.38 -20.19 4.10
CA LEU A 56 6.57 -19.06 3.19
C LEU A 56 5.23 -18.51 2.72
N GLY A 57 4.28 -19.39 2.41
CA GLY A 57 2.94 -18.97 2.00
C GLY A 57 2.23 -18.18 3.09
N GLU A 58 2.32 -18.64 4.34
CA GLU A 58 1.71 -17.94 5.46
C GLU A 58 2.35 -16.58 5.69
N LEU A 59 3.68 -16.49 5.61
CA LEU A 59 4.38 -15.22 5.75
C LEU A 59 3.99 -14.26 4.63
N ALA A 60 3.94 -14.76 3.40
CA ALA A 60 3.53 -13.96 2.26
C ALA A 60 2.09 -13.45 2.43
N ARG A 61 1.20 -14.29 2.94
CA ARG A 61 -0.18 -13.90 3.22
C ARG A 61 -0.25 -12.74 4.21
N PHE A 62 0.50 -12.83 5.31
CA PHE A 62 0.57 -11.74 6.28
C PHE A 62 1.08 -10.46 5.64
N ILE A 63 2.13 -10.57 4.83
CA ILE A 63 2.71 -9.41 4.15
C ILE A 63 1.67 -8.75 3.24
N ILE A 64 0.95 -9.55 2.46
CA ILE A 64 -0.08 -9.02 1.56
C ILE A 64 -1.17 -8.29 2.36
N VAL A 65 -1.72 -8.95 3.36
CA VAL A 65 -2.84 -8.40 4.14
C VAL A 65 -2.43 -7.12 4.85
N ILE A 66 -1.28 -7.14 5.52
CA ILE A 66 -0.81 -5.97 6.27
C ILE A 66 -0.56 -4.80 5.32
N ASN A 67 0.07 -5.04 4.18
CA ASN A 67 0.38 -3.96 3.25
C ASN A 67 -0.86 -3.39 2.58
N LEU A 68 -1.85 -4.23 2.26
CA LEU A 68 -3.11 -3.74 1.71
C LEU A 68 -3.89 -2.94 2.75
N ILE A 69 -3.91 -3.38 4.00
CA ILE A 69 -4.58 -2.64 5.06
C ILE A 69 -3.89 -1.29 5.29
N LEU A 70 -2.56 -1.29 5.39
CA LEU A 70 -1.82 -0.05 5.60
C LEU A 70 -1.98 0.91 4.43
N GLY A 71 -1.90 0.39 3.20
CA GLY A 71 -2.08 1.21 2.02
C GLY A 71 -3.48 1.80 1.95
N GLY A 72 -4.49 0.99 2.21
CA GLY A 72 -5.87 1.44 2.22
C GLY A 72 -6.14 2.47 3.31
N PHE A 73 -5.63 2.21 4.51
CA PHE A 73 -5.79 3.14 5.62
C PHE A 73 -5.15 4.49 5.29
N ASN A 74 -3.93 4.48 4.75
CA ASN A 74 -3.23 5.73 4.43
C ASN A 74 -3.87 6.49 3.28
N MET A 75 -4.72 5.84 2.49
CA MET A 75 -5.41 6.50 1.39
C MET A 75 -6.77 7.06 1.78
N ILE A 76 -7.16 6.97 3.04
CA ILE A 76 -8.36 7.65 3.53
C ILE A 76 -8.14 9.17 3.36
N PRO A 77 -9.07 9.89 2.72
CA PRO A 77 -8.83 11.30 2.36
C PRO A 77 -9.08 12.25 3.53
N VAL A 78 -8.44 11.99 4.66
CA VAL A 78 -8.57 12.77 5.89
C VAL A 78 -7.17 13.08 6.40
N GLN A 79 -6.91 14.34 6.72
CA GLN A 79 -5.62 14.71 7.28
C GLN A 79 -5.41 14.06 8.64
N PRO A 80 -4.18 13.69 8.98
CA PRO A 80 -2.91 13.88 8.25
C PRO A 80 -2.54 12.73 7.31
N LEU A 81 -3.49 11.89 6.94
CA LEU A 81 -3.21 10.70 6.14
C LEU A 81 -2.80 11.05 4.71
N ASP A 82 -2.02 10.15 4.10
CA ASP A 82 -1.47 10.38 2.77
C ASP A 82 -2.54 10.59 1.70
N GLY A 83 -3.71 9.96 1.86
CA GLY A 83 -4.79 10.11 0.90
C GLY A 83 -5.23 11.55 0.70
N SER A 84 -5.26 12.35 1.76
CA SER A 84 -5.65 13.75 1.66
C SER A 84 -4.66 14.53 0.80
N LYS A 85 -3.39 14.20 0.88
CA LYS A 85 -2.35 14.88 0.12
C LYS A 85 -2.35 14.46 -1.34
N VAL A 86 -2.56 13.19 -1.59
CA VAL A 86 -2.61 12.67 -2.95
C VAL A 86 -3.82 13.22 -3.70
N ILE A 87 -4.98 13.26 -3.05
CA ILE A 87 -6.20 13.74 -3.71
C ILE A 87 -6.11 15.23 -4.03
N MET A 88 -5.42 16.00 -3.18
CA MET A 88 -5.20 17.42 -3.45
C MET A 88 -4.23 17.65 -4.59
N TRP A 89 -3.30 16.73 -4.79
CA TRP A 89 -2.37 16.81 -5.91
C TRP A 89 -3.02 16.37 -7.22
N SER A 90 -3.66 15.20 -7.20
CA SER A 90 -4.18 14.59 -8.44
C SER A 90 -5.26 13.58 -8.11
N LYS A 91 -6.49 13.89 -8.52
CA LYS A 91 -7.60 12.95 -8.37
C LYS A 91 -7.37 11.67 -9.19
N PRO A 92 -6.89 11.73 -10.45
CA PRO A 92 -6.56 10.51 -11.18
C PRO A 92 -5.53 9.63 -10.49
N ALA A 93 -4.49 10.23 -9.90
CA ALA A 93 -3.50 9.46 -9.15
C ALA A 93 -4.12 8.81 -7.92
N TYR A 94 -4.94 9.55 -7.20
CA TYR A 94 -5.65 9.03 -6.04
C TYR A 94 -6.53 7.83 -6.43
N LEU A 95 -7.34 7.98 -7.45
CA LEU A 95 -8.21 6.92 -7.93
C LEU A 95 -7.42 5.72 -8.43
N GLY A 96 -6.29 5.96 -9.10
CA GLY A 96 -5.42 4.90 -9.57
C GLY A 96 -4.85 4.05 -8.44
N ILE A 97 -4.39 4.69 -7.38
CA ILE A 97 -3.85 3.99 -6.22
C ILE A 97 -4.95 3.19 -5.51
N ILE A 98 -6.11 3.81 -5.30
CA ILE A 98 -7.26 3.12 -4.70
C ILE A 98 -7.66 1.92 -5.55
N ALA A 99 -7.74 2.09 -6.87
CA ALA A 99 -8.10 1.01 -7.78
C ALA A 99 -7.09 -0.13 -7.71
N ALA A 100 -5.80 0.17 -7.61
CA ALA A 100 -4.75 -0.84 -7.49
C ALA A 100 -4.89 -1.63 -6.19
N ILE A 101 -5.18 -0.96 -5.08
CA ILE A 101 -5.38 -1.62 -3.80
C ILE A 101 -6.58 -2.56 -3.86
N PHE A 102 -7.70 -2.08 -4.41
CA PHE A 102 -8.89 -2.91 -4.58
C PHE A 102 -8.64 -4.09 -5.51
N ALA A 103 -7.94 -3.86 -6.61
CA ALA A 103 -7.63 -4.93 -7.56
C ALA A 103 -6.79 -6.03 -6.90
N LEU A 104 -5.77 -5.64 -6.14
CA LEU A 104 -4.94 -6.61 -5.42
C LEU A 104 -5.75 -7.34 -4.35
N ALA A 105 -6.61 -6.64 -3.64
CA ALA A 105 -7.46 -7.26 -2.64
C ALA A 105 -8.40 -8.28 -3.28
N MET A 106 -8.96 -7.95 -4.45
CA MET A 106 -9.83 -8.87 -5.17
C MET A 106 -9.08 -10.09 -5.68
N VAL A 107 -7.89 -9.90 -6.24
CA VAL A 107 -7.05 -11.01 -6.69
C VAL A 107 -6.69 -11.93 -5.54
N TYR A 108 -6.29 -11.34 -4.41
CA TYR A 108 -5.97 -12.12 -3.22
C TYR A 108 -7.17 -12.90 -2.72
N TRP A 109 -8.32 -12.23 -2.60
CA TRP A 109 -9.54 -12.85 -2.08
C TRP A 109 -10.04 -13.99 -2.95
N ASN A 110 -9.89 -13.84 -4.28
CA ASN A 110 -10.35 -14.84 -5.24
C ASN A 110 -9.26 -15.83 -5.66
N SER A 111 -8.13 -15.86 -4.96
CA SER A 111 -7.05 -16.77 -5.32
C SER A 111 -7.49 -18.22 -5.12
N PRO A 112 -6.99 -19.16 -5.96
CA PRO A 112 -7.37 -20.57 -5.83
C PRO A 112 -7.01 -21.19 -4.47
N VAL A 113 -6.02 -20.62 -3.80
CA VAL A 113 -5.57 -21.12 -2.49
C VAL A 113 -6.61 -20.84 -1.42
N LEU A 114 -7.34 -19.73 -1.52
CA LEU A 114 -8.38 -19.39 -0.56
C LEU A 114 -9.72 -20.03 -0.90
N GLY A 115 -9.96 -20.17 -2.19
CA GLY A 115 -11.19 -20.79 -2.67
C GLY A 115 -11.22 -22.26 -2.41
#